data_a562e9387f0138db7d5b78c65d29c1ff
#
_entry.id   a562e9387f0138db7d5b78c65d29c1ff
#
_cell.length_a   1.000
_cell.length_b   1.000
_cell.length_c   1.000
_cell.angle_alpha   90.00
_cell.angle_beta   90.00
_cell.angle_gamma   90.00
#
_symmetry.space_group_name_H-M   'P 1'
#
loop_
_entity.id
_entity.type
_entity.pdbx_description
1 polymer ?
#
loop_
_entity_poly.entity_id
_entity_poly.type
_entity_poly.pdbx_seq_one_letter_code
_entity_poly.pdbx_strand_id
1 'polypeptide(L)'
;MNQRRHGCTVISAVTNKGAMRWMAFHGALNSQVLIKFLKRLIKGATNRIFLVLDNLRVHHSKPVKRWLQENEQAIECFFLPSYSPELNPVELANASLKHAVTTHAPARKKGQMEKVAAAHLRHLQRTPEIVLGFFKKDTTKYAA
;
A
#
# COMPACT_ATOMS: atom_id res chain seq x y z
N MET A 1 1.45 -4.31 2.28
CA MET A 1 2.37 -3.21 2.41
C MET A 1 3.26 -3.03 1.19
N ASN A 2 4.34 -3.77 1.04
CA ASN A 2 5.16 -3.69 -0.16
C ASN A 2 5.49 -5.08 -0.68
N GLN A 3 5.73 -5.16 -1.99
CA GLN A 3 6.13 -6.38 -2.68
C GLN A 3 7.41 -6.10 -3.45
N ARG A 4 8.37 -6.98 -3.30
CA ARG A 4 9.66 -6.85 -3.99
C ARG A 4 9.86 -8.00 -4.96
N ARG A 5 10.07 -7.67 -6.25
CA ARG A 5 10.28 -8.65 -7.32
C ARG A 5 11.30 -8.09 -8.31
N HIS A 6 12.39 -8.81 -8.56
CA HIS A 6 13.43 -8.43 -9.54
C HIS A 6 13.87 -6.97 -9.43
N GLY A 7 14.12 -6.51 -8.20
CA GLY A 7 14.56 -5.14 -7.95
C GLY A 7 13.45 -4.10 -7.95
N CYS A 8 12.22 -4.48 -8.26
CA CYS A 8 11.07 -3.59 -8.21
C CYS A 8 10.25 -3.88 -6.96
N THR A 9 9.88 -2.82 -6.27
CA THR A 9 9.05 -2.87 -5.06
C THR A 9 7.80 -2.04 -5.28
N VAL A 10 6.69 -2.49 -4.72
CA VAL A 10 5.42 -1.76 -4.78
C VAL A 10 4.98 -1.41 -3.37
N ILE A 11 4.61 -0.15 -3.16
CA ILE A 11 3.91 0.28 -1.96
C ILE A 11 2.49 0.67 -2.35
N SER A 12 1.52 0.26 -1.54
CA SER A 12 0.11 0.50 -1.86
C SER A 12 -0.71 0.84 -0.62
N ALA A 13 -1.85 1.48 -0.85
CA ALA A 13 -2.83 1.80 0.18
C ALA A 13 -4.23 1.59 -0.40
N VAL A 14 -5.15 1.14 0.44
CA VAL A 14 -6.56 0.94 0.07
C VAL A 14 -7.43 1.76 1.01
N THR A 15 -8.56 2.23 0.50
CA THR A 15 -9.51 3.00 1.31
C THR A 15 -10.80 2.22 1.50
N ASN A 16 -11.50 2.54 2.57
CA ASN A 16 -12.80 1.93 2.85
C ASN A 16 -13.92 2.40 1.90
N LYS A 17 -13.57 3.24 0.95
CA LYS A 17 -14.49 3.67 -0.11
C LYS A 17 -14.19 3.00 -1.45
N GLY A 18 -13.25 2.05 -1.45
CA GLY A 18 -12.93 1.28 -2.65
C GLY A 18 -11.85 1.86 -3.53
N ALA A 19 -11.15 2.89 -3.08
CA ALA A 19 -10.04 3.46 -3.82
C ALA A 19 -8.73 2.74 -3.47
N MET A 20 -7.82 2.73 -4.43
CA MET A 20 -6.49 2.18 -4.24
C MET A 20 -5.46 3.12 -4.83
N ARG A 21 -4.35 3.32 -4.12
CA ARG A 21 -3.19 4.06 -4.59
C ARG A 21 -1.98 3.16 -4.52
N TRP A 22 -1.06 3.30 -5.46
CA TRP A 22 0.16 2.50 -5.46
C TRP A 22 1.29 3.26 -6.13
N MET A 23 2.51 2.85 -5.79
CA MET A 23 3.71 3.40 -6.37
C MET A 23 4.76 2.29 -6.48
N ALA A 24 5.39 2.19 -7.65
CA ALA A 24 6.49 1.25 -7.86
C ALA A 24 7.82 2.01 -7.76
N PHE A 25 8.82 1.34 -7.23
CA PHE A 25 10.15 1.92 -7.09
C PHE A 25 11.20 0.81 -7.08
N HIS A 26 12.46 1.18 -7.29
CA HIS A 26 13.56 0.23 -7.23
C HIS A 26 14.21 0.22 -5.86
N GLY A 27 14.66 -0.95 -5.42
CA GLY A 27 15.30 -1.11 -4.13
C GLY A 27 14.34 -1.31 -2.99
N ALA A 28 14.84 -1.15 -1.77
CA ALA A 28 14.06 -1.35 -0.56
C ALA A 28 13.32 -0.08 -0.17
N LEU A 29 12.23 -0.25 0.59
CA LEU A 29 11.50 0.88 1.15
C LEU A 29 12.39 1.63 2.16
N ASN A 30 12.47 2.94 2.01
CA ASN A 30 13.18 3.81 2.93
C ASN A 30 12.31 5.03 3.27
N SER A 31 12.80 5.87 4.17
CA SER A 31 12.05 7.05 4.63
C SER A 31 11.66 7.98 3.50
N GLN A 32 12.57 8.20 2.55
CA GLN A 32 12.33 9.13 1.45
C GLN A 32 11.25 8.61 0.51
N VAL A 33 11.28 7.31 0.18
CA VAL A 33 10.27 6.68 -0.66
C VAL A 33 8.91 6.73 0.04
N LEU A 34 8.87 6.41 1.32
CA LEU A 34 7.63 6.46 2.09
C LEU A 34 7.05 7.87 2.10
N ILE A 35 7.86 8.88 2.38
CA ILE A 35 7.42 10.27 2.38
C ILE A 35 6.86 10.66 1.01
N LYS A 36 7.53 10.25 -0.06
CA LYS A 36 7.05 10.50 -1.43
C LYS A 36 5.66 9.92 -1.65
N PHE A 37 5.43 8.69 -1.19
CA PHE A 37 4.12 8.06 -1.31
C PHE A 37 3.06 8.79 -0.47
N LEU A 38 3.40 9.14 0.77
CA LEU A 38 2.49 9.89 1.64
C LEU A 38 2.12 11.25 1.04
N LYS A 39 3.07 11.95 0.42
CA LYS A 39 2.79 13.19 -0.30
C LYS A 39 1.78 12.98 -1.41
N ARG A 40 1.89 11.87 -2.14
CA ARG A 40 0.93 11.55 -3.20
C ARG A 40 -0.47 11.27 -2.63
N LEU A 41 -0.55 10.64 -1.46
CA LEU A 41 -1.83 10.38 -0.82
C LEU A 41 -2.55 11.66 -0.45
N ILE A 42 -1.86 12.62 0.16
CA ILE A 42 -2.50 13.86 0.60
C ILE A 42 -2.78 14.83 -0.54
N LYS A 43 -2.03 14.76 -1.63
CA LYS A 43 -2.16 15.70 -2.75
C LYS A 43 -3.55 15.70 -3.37
N GLY A 44 -4.15 14.52 -3.49
CA GLY A 44 -5.48 14.40 -4.11
C GLY A 44 -6.63 14.35 -3.11
N ALA A 45 -6.34 14.49 -1.82
CA ALA A 45 -7.36 14.34 -0.79
C ALA A 45 -8.05 15.66 -0.49
N THR A 46 -9.37 15.60 -0.36
CA THR A 46 -10.18 16.77 0.05
C THR A 46 -10.35 16.84 1.55
N ASN A 47 -10.17 15.72 2.24
CA ASN A 47 -10.32 15.61 3.68
C ASN A 47 -9.04 15.08 4.32
N ARG A 48 -8.93 15.26 5.63
CA ARG A 48 -7.82 14.70 6.39
C ARG A 48 -7.81 13.19 6.26
N ILE A 49 -6.63 12.63 6.05
CA ILE A 49 -6.45 11.18 5.89
C ILE A 49 -6.12 10.56 7.24
N PHE A 50 -6.80 9.47 7.57
CA PHE A 50 -6.47 8.62 8.70
C PHE A 50 -5.87 7.33 8.15
N LEU A 51 -4.56 7.18 8.29
CA LEU A 51 -3.82 6.09 7.66
C LEU A 51 -3.44 5.05 8.70
N VAL A 52 -3.86 3.80 8.44
CA VAL A 52 -3.48 2.66 9.28
C VAL A 52 -2.28 1.98 8.66
N LEU A 53 -1.21 1.82 9.42
CA LEU A 53 0.06 1.26 8.95
C LEU A 53 0.48 0.07 9.79
N ASP A 54 1.21 -0.86 9.17
CA ASP A 54 1.96 -1.86 9.90
C ASP A 54 3.02 -1.19 10.76
N ASN A 55 3.42 -1.87 11.83
CA ASN A 55 4.42 -1.34 12.75
C ASN A 55 5.83 -1.70 12.27
N LEU A 56 6.24 -1.11 11.14
CA LEU A 56 7.57 -1.31 10.57
C LEU A 56 8.53 -0.21 11.06
N ARG A 57 9.82 -0.56 11.14
CA ARG A 57 10.84 0.38 11.62
C ARG A 57 10.86 1.68 10.81
N VAL A 58 10.75 1.59 9.47
CA VAL A 58 10.78 2.77 8.60
C VAL A 58 9.64 3.75 8.90
N HIS A 59 8.50 3.24 9.37
CA HIS A 59 7.36 4.08 9.72
C HIS A 59 7.62 4.96 10.95
N HIS A 60 8.62 4.61 11.74
CA HIS A 60 9.00 5.34 12.95
C HIS A 60 10.30 6.11 12.81
N SER A 61 10.85 6.23 11.61
CA SER A 61 12.09 6.95 11.38
C SER A 61 11.91 8.44 11.66
N LYS A 62 13.01 9.11 12.02
CA LYS A 62 12.97 10.53 12.32
C LYS A 62 12.45 11.38 11.17
N PRO A 63 12.89 11.18 9.92
CA PRO A 63 12.34 11.96 8.80
C PRO A 63 10.85 11.77 8.61
N VAL A 64 10.33 10.54 8.77
CA VAL A 64 8.89 10.27 8.63
C VAL A 64 8.12 10.94 9.76
N LYS A 65 8.58 10.83 11.01
CA LYS A 65 7.94 11.49 12.15
C LYS A 65 7.88 12.99 11.95
N ARG A 66 8.97 13.58 11.49
CA ARG A 66 9.03 15.03 11.23
C ARG A 66 8.03 15.43 10.15
N TRP A 67 8.01 14.69 9.06
CA TRP A 67 7.10 14.97 7.96
C TRP A 67 5.64 14.86 8.39
N LEU A 68 5.30 13.82 9.17
CA LEU A 68 3.94 13.64 9.69
C LEU A 68 3.55 14.79 10.62
N GLN A 69 4.47 15.25 11.45
CA GLN A 69 4.22 16.37 12.34
C GLN A 69 3.97 17.66 11.55
N GLU A 70 4.76 17.90 10.51
CA GLU A 70 4.61 19.07 9.65
C GLU A 70 3.32 19.03 8.83
N ASN A 71 2.74 17.85 8.61
CA ASN A 71 1.54 17.66 7.81
C ASN A 71 0.35 17.13 8.63
N GLU A 72 0.34 17.39 9.92
CA GLU A 72 -0.69 16.85 10.83
C GLU A 72 -2.11 17.31 10.50
N GLN A 73 -2.24 18.44 9.79
CA GLN A 73 -3.55 18.91 9.35
C GLN A 73 -4.11 18.07 8.20
N ALA A 74 -3.24 17.38 7.46
CA ALA A 74 -3.62 16.63 6.27
C ALA A 74 -3.70 15.13 6.53
N ILE A 75 -2.91 14.60 7.46
CA ILE A 75 -2.79 13.15 7.67
C ILE A 75 -2.44 12.83 9.12
N GLU A 76 -3.04 11.76 9.61
CA GLU A 76 -2.70 11.17 10.91
C GLU A 76 -2.51 9.67 10.73
N CYS A 77 -1.45 9.12 11.32
CA CYS A 77 -1.13 7.70 11.21
C CYS A 77 -1.43 6.95 12.50
N PHE A 78 -1.97 5.75 12.34
CA PHE A 78 -2.24 4.81 13.42
C PHE A 78 -1.50 3.52 13.12
N PHE A 79 -0.75 2.99 14.08
CA PHE A 79 0.08 1.80 13.87
C PHE A 79 -0.63 0.57 14.41
N LEU A 80 -0.67 -0.48 13.58
CA LEU A 80 -1.18 -1.77 14.00
C LEU A 80 -0.19 -2.44 14.96
N PRO A 81 -0.67 -3.38 15.80
CA PRO A 81 0.26 -4.17 16.62
C PRO A 81 1.29 -4.88 15.76
N SER A 82 2.48 -5.10 16.32
CA SER A 82 3.54 -5.83 15.64
C SER A 82 3.07 -7.25 15.30
N TYR A 83 3.54 -7.77 14.15
CA TYR A 83 3.26 -9.13 13.71
C TYR A 83 1.76 -9.44 13.55
N SER A 84 0.99 -8.45 13.09
CA SER A 84 -0.46 -8.61 12.90
C SER A 84 -0.89 -8.22 11.49
N PRO A 85 -0.31 -8.83 10.44
CA PRO A 85 -0.65 -8.46 9.04
C PRO A 85 -2.10 -8.74 8.70
N GLU A 86 -2.75 -9.70 9.37
CA GLU A 86 -4.16 -10.04 9.13
C GLU A 86 -5.11 -8.88 9.43
N LEU A 87 -4.67 -7.92 10.22
CA LEU A 87 -5.47 -6.74 10.54
C LEU A 87 -5.38 -5.65 9.48
N ASN A 88 -4.46 -5.78 8.53
CA ASN A 88 -4.23 -4.75 7.52
C ASN A 88 -4.90 -5.13 6.20
N PRO A 89 -5.95 -4.41 5.76
CA PRO A 89 -6.64 -4.72 4.50
C PRO A 89 -5.71 -4.72 3.28
N VAL A 90 -4.65 -3.93 3.30
CA VAL A 90 -3.71 -3.87 2.17
C VAL A 90 -2.96 -5.19 1.96
N GLU A 91 -2.86 -6.03 2.98
CA GLU A 91 -2.24 -7.35 2.83
C GLU A 91 -3.05 -8.25 1.89
N LEU A 92 -4.36 -8.05 1.83
CA LEU A 92 -5.20 -8.78 0.87
C LEU A 92 -4.94 -8.30 -0.56
N ALA A 93 -4.70 -7.01 -0.75
CA ALA A 93 -4.28 -6.48 -2.05
C ALA A 93 -2.91 -7.03 -2.45
N ASN A 94 -1.98 -7.11 -1.50
CA ASN A 94 -0.65 -7.67 -1.75
C ASN A 94 -0.73 -9.16 -2.11
N ALA A 95 -1.60 -9.93 -1.44
CA ALA A 95 -1.81 -11.34 -1.77
C ALA A 95 -2.40 -11.51 -3.16
N SER A 96 -3.35 -10.67 -3.53
CA SER A 96 -3.95 -10.63 -4.86
C SER A 96 -2.90 -10.33 -5.93
N LEU A 97 -2.04 -9.35 -5.67
CA LEU A 97 -0.96 -8.99 -6.58
C LEU A 97 0.03 -10.13 -6.75
N LYS A 98 0.45 -10.75 -5.66
CA LYS A 98 1.36 -11.89 -5.70
C LYS A 98 0.78 -13.03 -6.51
N HIS A 99 -0.50 -13.33 -6.32
CA HIS A 99 -1.18 -14.37 -7.08
C HIS A 99 -1.18 -14.05 -8.58
N ALA A 100 -1.50 -12.82 -8.96
CA ALA A 100 -1.51 -12.40 -10.36
C ALA A 100 -0.13 -12.54 -11.00
N VAL A 101 0.92 -12.11 -10.31
CA VAL A 101 2.28 -12.19 -10.82
C VAL A 101 2.72 -13.64 -10.98
N THR A 102 2.47 -14.50 -9.99
CA THR A 102 2.88 -15.90 -10.07
C THR A 102 2.10 -16.68 -11.11
N THR A 103 0.85 -16.29 -11.39
CA THR A 103 0.00 -16.98 -12.35
C THR A 103 0.27 -16.53 -13.78
N HIS A 104 0.42 -15.22 -14.00
CA HIS A 104 0.47 -14.63 -15.35
C HIS A 104 1.86 -14.24 -15.81
N ALA A 105 2.85 -14.20 -14.92
CA ALA A 105 4.24 -13.92 -15.28
C ALA A 105 5.16 -14.93 -14.59
N PRO A 106 5.10 -16.19 -14.99
CA PRO A 106 5.91 -17.22 -14.34
C PRO A 106 7.37 -17.03 -14.58
N ALA A 107 7.72 -16.03 -15.30
CA ALA A 107 8.81 -16.05 -15.60
C ALA A 107 9.89 -15.36 -15.56
N ARG A 108 10.17 -14.91 -16.41
CA ARG A 108 11.56 -14.99 -16.61
C ARG A 108 12.10 -13.91 -17.50
N LYS A 109 11.26 -13.19 -18.23
CA LYS A 109 11.68 -12.07 -19.05
C LYS A 109 11.74 -10.82 -18.21
N LYS A 110 12.85 -10.07 -18.32
CA LYS A 110 13.02 -8.80 -17.65
C LYS A 110 11.86 -7.86 -18.01
N GLY A 111 11.28 -7.25 -17.00
CA GLY A 111 10.19 -6.30 -17.18
C GLY A 111 8.81 -6.91 -17.28
N GLN A 112 8.68 -8.22 -17.45
CA GLN A 112 7.37 -8.85 -17.57
C GLN A 112 6.61 -8.85 -16.25
N MET A 113 7.29 -9.09 -15.14
CA MET A 113 6.66 -9.07 -13.83
C MET A 113 6.13 -7.67 -13.50
N GLU A 114 6.88 -6.64 -13.83
CA GLU A 114 6.46 -5.26 -13.61
C GLU A 114 5.22 -4.93 -14.44
N LYS A 115 5.14 -5.41 -15.67
CA LYS A 115 3.98 -5.20 -16.53
C LYS A 115 2.74 -5.89 -15.98
N VAL A 116 2.86 -7.14 -15.54
CA VAL A 116 1.76 -7.87 -14.94
C VAL A 116 1.31 -7.21 -13.64
N ALA A 117 2.27 -6.82 -12.80
CA ALA A 117 1.97 -6.16 -11.54
C ALA A 117 1.22 -4.85 -11.77
N ALA A 118 1.71 -4.00 -12.68
CA ALA A 118 1.06 -2.73 -12.99
C ALA A 118 -0.35 -2.93 -13.56
N ALA A 119 -0.52 -3.90 -14.45
CA ALA A 119 -1.83 -4.20 -15.02
C ALA A 119 -2.83 -4.64 -13.94
N HIS A 120 -2.37 -5.50 -13.01
CA HIS A 120 -3.23 -5.97 -11.92
C HIS A 120 -3.61 -4.83 -10.97
N LEU A 121 -2.64 -3.99 -10.61
CA LEU A 121 -2.90 -2.85 -9.73
C LEU A 121 -3.88 -1.85 -10.36
N ARG A 122 -3.76 -1.60 -11.67
CA ARG A 122 -4.72 -0.76 -12.38
C ARG A 122 -6.11 -1.40 -12.42
N HIS A 123 -6.17 -2.73 -12.55
CA HIS A 123 -7.43 -3.46 -12.48
C HIS A 123 -8.10 -3.25 -11.13
N LEU A 124 -7.35 -3.37 -10.02
CA LEU A 124 -7.88 -3.09 -8.68
C LEU A 124 -8.38 -1.65 -8.56
N GLN A 125 -7.64 -0.70 -9.11
CA GLN A 125 -8.04 0.71 -9.08
C GLN A 125 -9.37 0.96 -9.82
N ARG A 126 -9.63 0.18 -10.87
CA ARG A 126 -10.87 0.31 -11.67
C ARG A 126 -12.01 -0.56 -11.17
N THR A 127 -11.78 -1.34 -10.13
CA THR A 127 -12.79 -2.29 -9.62
C THR A 127 -12.98 -2.09 -8.11
N PRO A 128 -13.66 -0.99 -7.73
CA PRO A 128 -13.83 -0.66 -6.30
C PRO A 128 -14.45 -1.79 -5.47
N GLU A 129 -15.29 -2.63 -6.08
CA GLU A 129 -15.93 -3.74 -5.38
C GLU A 129 -14.90 -4.73 -4.82
N ILE A 130 -13.80 -4.96 -5.56
CA ILE A 130 -12.74 -5.85 -5.09
C ILE A 130 -12.05 -5.22 -3.88
N VAL A 131 -11.72 -3.93 -3.98
CA VAL A 131 -11.05 -3.21 -2.88
C VAL A 131 -11.94 -3.17 -1.64
N LEU A 132 -13.24 -2.90 -1.81
CA LEU A 132 -14.20 -2.92 -0.69
C LEU A 132 -14.23 -4.30 -0.04
N GLY A 133 -14.09 -5.36 -0.84
CA GLY A 133 -14.05 -6.72 -0.32
C GLY A 133 -12.89 -6.97 0.65
N PHE A 134 -11.79 -6.24 0.54
CA PHE A 134 -10.67 -6.36 1.47
C PHE A 134 -11.02 -5.92 2.89
N PHE A 135 -12.12 -5.19 3.07
CA PHE A 135 -12.58 -4.71 4.38
C PHE A 135 -13.71 -5.57 4.97
N LYS A 136 -14.06 -6.69 4.32
CA LYS A 136 -15.20 -7.51 4.75
C LYS A 136 -14.82 -8.67 5.66
N LYS A 137 -13.54 -8.98 5.80
CA LYS A 137 -13.10 -10.06 6.70
C LYS A 137 -13.28 -9.65 8.14
N ASP A 138 -13.47 -10.64 9.03
CA ASP A 138 -13.63 -10.38 10.46
C ASP A 138 -12.45 -9.60 11.04
N THR A 139 -11.24 -9.84 10.49
CA THR A 139 -10.02 -9.18 10.97
C THR A 139 -9.83 -7.77 10.39
N THR A 140 -10.52 -7.42 9.30
CA THR A 140 -10.33 -6.12 8.63
C THR A 140 -11.55 -5.22 8.70
N LYS A 141 -12.71 -5.73 9.07
CA LYS A 141 -13.96 -4.95 9.04
C LYS A 141 -13.98 -3.76 10.00
N TYR A 142 -13.08 -3.72 10.98
CA TYR A 142 -12.96 -2.56 11.87
C TYR A 142 -12.64 -1.27 11.11
N ALA A 143 -11.96 -1.40 9.95
CA ALA A 143 -11.52 -0.26 9.14
C ALA A 143 -12.51 0.08 8.02
N ALA A 144 -13.60 -0.67 7.95
CA ALA A 144 -14.61 -0.46 6.92
C ALA A 144 -15.36 0.87 7.07
#